data_2501e12a3b3ebfa79bb74674f6ab2e81
#
_entry.id   2501e12a3b3ebfa79bb74674f6ab2e81
#
_cell.length_a   1.000
_cell.length_b   1.000
_cell.length_c   1.000
_cell.angle_alpha   90.00
_cell.angle_beta   90.00
_cell.angle_gamma   90.00
#
_symmetry.space_group_name_H-M   'P 1'
#
loop_
_entity.id
_entity.type
_entity.pdbx_description
1 polymer ?
#
loop_
_entity_poly.entity_id
_entity_poly.type
_entity_poly.pdbx_seq_one_letter_code
_entity_poly.pdbx_strand_id
1 'polypeptide(L)'
;MDSPCFTLIARMDKMPPYLIETKTESNELPDFIIPTEEGYMYCIYESDSPMMKNIKEFMAIYSIVDISMRMLSVPELKKIMGFPEGYILVGTQADQKKFIGNAVEVTMAKSLCEALAKILIERRKKEAA
;
A
#
# COMPACT_ATOMS: atom_id res chain seq x y z
N MET A 1 -6.70 5.29 4.75
CA MET A 1 -6.44 4.12 3.88
C MET A 1 -7.16 2.94 4.50
N ASP A 2 -8.39 2.67 4.04
CA ASP A 2 -9.26 1.66 4.66
C ASP A 2 -9.36 0.36 3.83
N SER A 3 -8.55 0.23 2.78
CA SER A 3 -8.48 -1.00 1.99
C SER A 3 -7.33 -1.89 2.44
N PRO A 4 -7.55 -3.21 2.53
CA PRO A 4 -6.46 -4.14 2.86
C PRO A 4 -5.36 -4.07 1.79
N CYS A 5 -4.12 -4.13 2.23
CA CYS A 5 -2.96 -4.23 1.35
C CYS A 5 -2.93 -5.61 0.67
N PHE A 6 -2.35 -5.69 -0.53
CA PHE A 6 -2.03 -6.98 -1.15
C PHE A 6 -1.07 -7.79 -0.28
N THR A 7 -1.14 -9.11 -0.42
CA THR A 7 -0.21 -10.01 0.27
C THR A 7 1.23 -9.66 -0.07
N LEU A 8 2.03 -9.37 0.96
CA LEU A 8 3.46 -9.16 0.81
C LEU A 8 4.15 -10.53 0.67
N ILE A 9 4.92 -10.70 -0.38
CA ILE A 9 5.64 -11.93 -0.67
C ILE A 9 7.16 -11.72 -0.57
N ALA A 10 7.90 -12.81 -0.28
CA ALA A 10 9.36 -12.75 -0.16
C ALA A 10 10.07 -12.30 -1.45
N ARG A 11 9.48 -12.54 -2.62
CA ARG A 11 9.99 -12.13 -3.93
C ARG A 11 9.33 -10.85 -4.41
N MET A 12 9.50 -9.77 -3.65
CA MET A 12 8.98 -8.44 -3.99
C MET A 12 9.65 -7.81 -5.22
N ASP A 13 10.74 -8.41 -5.72
CA ASP A 13 11.38 -8.08 -6.99
C ASP A 13 10.50 -8.34 -8.21
N LYS A 14 9.61 -9.34 -8.14
CA LYS A 14 8.70 -9.70 -9.23
C LYS A 14 7.35 -8.98 -9.16
N MET A 15 6.85 -8.73 -7.97
CA MET A 15 5.60 -8.00 -7.72
C MET A 15 5.82 -7.01 -6.57
N PRO A 16 6.57 -5.93 -6.81
CA PRO A 16 6.82 -4.95 -5.77
C PRO A 16 5.52 -4.23 -5.39
N PRO A 17 5.28 -4.04 -4.08
CA PRO A 17 4.18 -3.22 -3.63
C PRO A 17 4.50 -1.74 -3.92
N TYR A 18 3.61 -1.08 -4.67
CA TYR A 18 3.70 0.34 -4.98
C TYR A 18 2.71 1.14 -4.16
N LEU A 19 3.13 2.34 -3.79
CA LEU A 19 2.26 3.39 -3.30
C LEU A 19 2.02 4.38 -4.44
N ILE A 20 0.75 4.68 -4.69
CA ILE A 20 0.34 5.74 -5.61
C ILE A 20 0.08 6.98 -4.76
N GLU A 21 0.81 8.04 -5.04
CA GLU A 21 0.66 9.35 -4.41
C GLU A 21 0.04 10.30 -5.43
N THR A 22 -1.01 11.00 -5.03
CA THR A 22 -1.69 12.00 -5.85
C THR A 22 -1.52 13.36 -5.22
N LYS A 23 -1.31 14.40 -6.04
CA LYS A 23 -1.24 15.78 -5.60
C LYS A 23 -2.33 16.58 -6.27
N THR A 24 -2.93 17.49 -5.54
CA THR A 24 -3.94 18.45 -6.03
C THR A 24 -3.33 19.82 -6.33
N GLU A 25 -2.07 20.04 -5.92
CA GLU A 25 -1.32 21.27 -6.19
C GLU A 25 0.11 20.90 -6.59
N SER A 26 0.65 21.56 -7.60
CA SER A 26 2.04 21.41 -8.02
C SER A 26 2.53 22.72 -8.65
N ASN A 27 3.82 23.02 -8.43
CA ASN A 27 4.48 24.16 -9.09
C ASN A 27 4.82 23.85 -10.55
N GLU A 28 4.91 22.57 -10.92
CA GLU A 28 5.14 22.12 -12.28
C GLU A 28 3.91 21.31 -12.72
N LEU A 29 3.19 21.84 -13.69
CA LEU A 29 2.01 21.19 -14.25
C LEU A 29 2.39 20.45 -15.53
N PRO A 30 1.84 19.26 -15.77
CA PRO A 30 1.94 18.58 -17.06
C PRO A 30 1.31 19.44 -18.20
N ASP A 31 1.81 19.31 -19.43
CA ASP A 31 1.38 20.09 -20.59
C ASP A 31 -0.12 19.98 -20.91
N PHE A 32 -0.78 18.96 -20.42
CA PHE A 32 -2.22 18.76 -20.61
C PHE A 32 -3.09 19.38 -19.51
N ILE A 33 -2.49 20.03 -18.50
CA ILE A 33 -3.20 20.72 -17.42
C ILE A 33 -2.94 22.22 -17.52
N ILE A 34 -4.01 22.97 -17.71
CA ILE A 34 -3.97 24.42 -17.85
C ILE A 34 -4.59 25.05 -16.60
N PRO A 35 -3.86 25.87 -15.84
CA PRO A 35 -4.44 26.58 -14.71
C PRO A 35 -5.46 27.63 -15.19
N THR A 36 -6.59 27.72 -14.50
CA THR A 36 -7.66 28.69 -14.74
C THR A 36 -7.96 29.45 -13.44
N GLU A 37 -8.75 30.52 -13.51
CA GLU A 37 -9.13 31.29 -12.31
C GLU A 37 -9.96 30.47 -11.30
N GLU A 38 -10.67 29.43 -11.78
CA GLU A 38 -11.54 28.58 -10.96
C GLU A 38 -10.91 27.20 -10.64
N GLY A 39 -9.66 26.92 -11.10
CA GLY A 39 -8.99 25.63 -10.88
C GLY A 39 -8.14 25.18 -12.06
N TYR A 40 -8.31 23.94 -12.50
CA TYR A 40 -7.52 23.35 -13.58
C TYR A 40 -8.40 22.82 -14.70
N MET A 41 -8.01 23.08 -15.94
CA MET A 41 -8.60 22.51 -17.14
C MET A 41 -7.70 21.36 -17.65
N TYR A 42 -8.30 20.22 -17.94
CA TYR A 42 -7.59 19.01 -18.39
C TYR A 42 -7.84 18.79 -19.89
N CYS A 43 -6.78 18.77 -20.67
CA CYS A 43 -6.84 18.60 -22.11
C CYS A 43 -6.71 17.11 -22.49
N ILE A 44 -7.75 16.54 -23.09
CA ILE A 44 -7.74 15.20 -23.67
C ILE A 44 -7.53 15.35 -25.17
N TYR A 45 -6.48 14.74 -25.70
CA TYR A 45 -6.16 14.79 -27.13
C TYR A 45 -6.68 13.56 -27.87
N GLU A 46 -7.00 13.70 -29.14
CA GLU A 46 -7.40 12.55 -29.97
C GLU A 46 -6.29 11.50 -30.09
N SER A 47 -5.04 11.95 -30.07
CA SER A 47 -3.84 11.10 -30.10
C SER A 47 -3.59 10.31 -28.83
N ASP A 48 -4.30 10.62 -27.72
CA ASP A 48 -4.11 9.92 -26.45
C ASP A 48 -4.62 8.46 -26.58
N SER A 49 -3.84 7.54 -26.01
CA SER A 49 -4.27 6.16 -25.89
C SER A 49 -5.54 6.05 -25.02
N PRO A 50 -6.36 4.99 -25.17
CA PRO A 50 -7.55 4.79 -24.34
C PRO A 50 -7.22 4.83 -22.82
N MET A 51 -6.10 4.27 -22.44
CA MET A 51 -5.63 4.30 -21.05
C MET A 51 -5.31 5.73 -20.58
N MET A 52 -4.64 6.53 -21.42
CA MET A 52 -4.29 7.90 -21.08
C MET A 52 -5.54 8.79 -20.97
N LYS A 53 -6.54 8.59 -21.81
CA LYS A 53 -7.83 9.28 -21.72
C LYS A 53 -8.49 9.01 -20.38
N ASN A 54 -8.58 7.74 -19.97
CA ASN A 54 -9.16 7.35 -18.68
C ASN A 54 -8.37 7.95 -17.49
N ILE A 55 -7.04 8.00 -17.58
CA ILE A 55 -6.21 8.63 -16.53
C ILE A 55 -6.49 10.13 -16.44
N LYS A 56 -6.54 10.84 -17.56
CA LYS A 56 -6.82 12.28 -17.60
C LYS A 56 -8.24 12.59 -17.10
N GLU A 57 -9.24 11.79 -17.47
CA GLU A 57 -10.60 11.90 -16.94
C GLU A 57 -10.64 11.69 -15.43
N PHE A 58 -9.95 10.67 -14.93
CA PHE A 58 -9.83 10.43 -13.49
C PHE A 58 -9.18 11.61 -12.78
N MET A 59 -8.07 12.15 -13.31
CA MET A 59 -7.40 13.31 -12.76
C MET A 59 -8.32 14.55 -12.73
N ALA A 60 -9.11 14.75 -13.78
CA ALA A 60 -10.08 15.85 -13.86
C ALA A 60 -11.19 15.74 -12.81
N ILE A 61 -11.77 14.54 -12.63
CA ILE A 61 -12.84 14.29 -11.64
C ILE A 61 -12.37 14.60 -10.21
N TYR A 62 -11.13 14.27 -9.88
CA TYR A 62 -10.58 14.41 -8.53
C TYR A 62 -9.66 15.63 -8.36
N SER A 63 -9.57 16.50 -9.36
CA SER A 63 -8.68 17.69 -9.37
C SER A 63 -7.22 17.34 -9.08
N ILE A 64 -6.75 16.19 -9.60
CA ILE A 64 -5.39 15.71 -9.40
C ILE A 64 -4.48 16.31 -10.45
N VAL A 65 -3.38 16.95 -10.05
CA VAL A 65 -2.41 17.57 -10.96
C VAL A 65 -1.17 16.72 -11.19
N ASP A 66 -0.87 15.80 -10.27
CA ASP A 66 0.29 14.92 -10.38
C ASP A 66 0.00 13.55 -9.77
N ILE A 67 0.43 12.50 -10.46
CA ILE A 67 0.35 11.12 -9.99
C ILE A 67 1.76 10.56 -10.01
N SER A 68 2.28 10.24 -8.84
CA SER A 68 3.56 9.56 -8.71
C SER A 68 3.39 8.16 -8.14
N MET A 69 4.28 7.27 -8.55
CA MET A 69 4.26 5.88 -8.09
C MET A 69 5.65 5.51 -7.58
N ARG A 70 5.72 5.08 -6.34
CA ARG A 70 6.96 4.61 -5.73
C ARG A 70 6.79 3.28 -5.03
N MET A 71 7.86 2.54 -4.91
CA MET A 71 7.88 1.32 -4.10
C MET A 71 7.79 1.66 -2.62
N LEU A 72 7.13 0.80 -1.86
CA LEU A 72 7.12 0.90 -0.40
C LEU A 72 8.53 0.71 0.16
N SER A 73 8.88 1.55 1.10
CA SER A 73 10.12 1.48 1.86
C SER A 73 10.07 0.37 2.92
N VAL A 74 11.23 -0.08 3.40
CA VAL A 74 11.31 -1.10 4.47
C VAL A 74 10.57 -0.68 5.75
N PRO A 75 10.66 0.57 6.25
CA PRO A 75 9.89 1.01 7.40
C PRO A 75 8.36 0.92 7.20
N GLU A 76 7.88 1.29 6.01
CA GLU A 76 6.45 1.19 5.67
C GLU A 76 5.98 -0.27 5.62
N LEU A 77 6.78 -1.15 5.00
CA LEU A 77 6.50 -2.58 4.97
C LEU A 77 6.45 -3.19 6.38
N LYS A 78 7.36 -2.78 7.28
CA LYS A 78 7.34 -3.19 8.69
C LYS A 78 6.04 -2.76 9.38
N LYS A 79 5.59 -1.53 9.17
CA LYS A 79 4.32 -1.02 9.73
C LYS A 79 3.12 -1.81 9.23
N ILE A 80 3.05 -2.12 7.94
CA ILE A 80 1.98 -2.91 7.34
C ILE A 80 1.91 -4.31 7.96
N MET A 81 3.08 -4.91 8.24
CA MET A 81 3.18 -6.25 8.84
C MET A 81 3.07 -6.24 10.38
N GLY A 82 2.78 -5.08 10.99
CA GLY A 82 2.59 -4.96 12.43
C GLY A 82 3.85 -5.13 13.27
N PHE A 83 5.05 -4.98 12.68
CA PHE A 83 6.29 -5.02 13.45
C PHE A 83 6.38 -3.83 14.42
N PRO A 84 6.89 -4.02 15.64
CA PRO A 84 7.17 -2.93 16.57
C PRO A 84 8.15 -1.90 15.95
N GLU A 85 8.00 -0.62 16.30
CA GLU A 85 8.84 0.45 15.74
C GLU A 85 10.35 0.22 15.99
N GLY A 86 10.72 -0.30 17.16
CA GLY A 86 12.08 -0.62 17.51
C GLY A 86 12.66 -1.90 16.91
N TYR A 87 11.89 -2.64 16.10
CA TYR A 87 12.36 -3.89 15.52
C TYR A 87 13.41 -3.65 14.43
N ILE A 88 14.63 -4.18 14.64
CA ILE A 88 15.76 -3.99 13.73
C ILE A 88 15.89 -5.21 12.82
N LEU A 89 15.83 -4.98 11.51
CA LEU A 89 16.19 -5.96 10.49
C LEU A 89 17.63 -5.70 10.03
N VAL A 90 18.45 -6.72 10.08
CA VAL A 90 19.86 -6.66 9.67
C VAL A 90 19.99 -7.19 8.23
N GLY A 91 20.91 -6.61 7.45
CA GLY A 91 21.18 -7.01 6.08
C GLY A 91 20.87 -5.91 5.08
N THR A 92 21.00 -6.25 3.79
CA THR A 92 20.69 -5.34 2.68
C THR A 92 19.19 -5.04 2.63
N GLN A 93 18.79 -3.98 1.93
CA GLN A 93 17.36 -3.69 1.73
C GLN A 93 16.60 -4.86 1.07
N ALA A 94 17.24 -5.59 0.17
CA ALA A 94 16.67 -6.77 -0.47
C ALA A 94 16.45 -7.90 0.55
N ASP A 95 17.42 -8.14 1.44
CA ASP A 95 17.30 -9.15 2.49
C ASP A 95 16.19 -8.78 3.48
N GLN A 96 16.14 -7.50 3.91
CA GLN A 96 15.09 -7.01 4.82
C GLN A 96 13.70 -7.18 4.21
N LYS A 97 13.50 -6.84 2.92
CA LYS A 97 12.24 -7.07 2.20
C LYS A 97 11.88 -8.56 2.14
N LYS A 98 12.88 -9.42 1.89
CA LYS A 98 12.69 -10.88 1.88
C LYS A 98 12.26 -11.40 3.26
N PHE A 99 12.85 -10.92 4.34
CA PHE A 99 12.47 -11.31 5.71
C PHE A 99 11.05 -10.88 6.03
N ILE A 100 10.66 -9.65 5.66
CA ILE A 100 9.31 -9.15 5.86
C ILE A 100 8.30 -9.99 5.07
N GLY A 101 8.59 -10.33 3.81
CA GLY A 101 7.71 -11.15 2.99
C GLY A 101 7.57 -12.60 3.44
N ASN A 102 8.53 -13.12 4.20
CA ASN A 102 8.45 -14.45 4.83
C ASN A 102 7.77 -14.43 6.20
N ALA A 103 7.60 -13.25 6.80
CA ALA A 103 6.98 -13.12 8.10
C ALA A 103 5.45 -13.28 8.01
N VAL A 104 4.84 -13.74 9.09
CA VAL A 104 3.38 -13.66 9.28
C VAL A 104 3.05 -12.32 9.92
N GLU A 105 1.98 -11.68 9.47
CA GLU A 105 1.52 -10.42 10.05
C GLU A 105 1.23 -10.63 11.56
N VAL A 106 1.77 -9.73 12.39
CA VAL A 106 1.83 -9.92 13.84
C VAL A 106 0.44 -9.94 14.47
N THR A 107 -0.46 -9.05 14.04
CA THR A 107 -1.82 -8.95 14.58
C THR A 107 -2.65 -10.17 14.21
N MET A 108 -2.50 -10.69 12.99
CA MET A 108 -3.15 -11.92 12.55
C MET A 108 -2.67 -13.13 13.36
N ALA A 109 -1.35 -13.28 13.52
CA ALA A 109 -0.77 -14.36 14.30
C ALA A 109 -1.29 -14.32 15.75
N LYS A 110 -1.33 -13.15 16.37
CA LYS A 110 -1.88 -12.95 17.71
C LYS A 110 -3.35 -13.38 17.79
N SER A 111 -4.19 -12.91 16.87
CA SER A 111 -5.62 -13.26 16.85
C SER A 111 -5.87 -14.74 16.70
N LEU A 112 -5.09 -15.41 15.84
CA LEU A 112 -5.17 -16.87 15.67
C LEU A 112 -4.76 -17.62 16.94
N CYS A 113 -3.66 -17.22 17.57
CA CYS A 113 -3.20 -17.82 18.82
C CYS A 113 -4.21 -17.62 19.97
N GLU A 114 -4.80 -16.44 20.08
CA GLU A 114 -5.83 -16.16 21.08
C GLU A 114 -7.10 -17.01 20.86
N ALA A 115 -7.55 -17.14 19.62
CA ALA A 115 -8.69 -17.97 19.27
C ALA A 115 -8.43 -19.45 19.61
N LEU A 116 -7.27 -19.97 19.26
CA LEU A 116 -6.86 -21.34 19.57
C LEU A 116 -6.78 -21.55 21.09
N ALA A 117 -6.17 -20.65 21.82
CA ALA A 117 -6.06 -20.73 23.27
C ALA A 117 -7.44 -20.80 23.94
N LYS A 118 -8.42 -19.99 23.51
CA LYS A 118 -9.80 -20.06 24.03
C LYS A 118 -10.41 -21.44 23.84
N ILE A 119 -10.29 -22.01 22.63
CA ILE A 119 -10.83 -23.33 22.31
C ILE A 119 -10.18 -24.43 23.20
N LEU A 120 -8.87 -24.36 23.39
CA LEU A 120 -8.15 -25.33 24.21
C LEU A 120 -8.53 -25.24 25.69
N ILE A 121 -8.71 -24.03 26.22
CA ILE A 121 -9.16 -23.80 27.60
C ILE A 121 -10.59 -24.35 27.80
N GLU A 122 -11.49 -24.10 26.87
CA GLU A 122 -12.86 -24.61 26.93
C GLU A 122 -12.92 -26.15 26.88
N ARG A 123 -12.11 -26.78 26.04
CA ARG A 123 -12.00 -28.24 25.99
C ARG A 123 -11.52 -28.79 27.31
N ARG A 124 -10.44 -28.26 27.88
CA ARG A 124 -9.91 -28.72 29.19
C ARG A 124 -10.94 -28.56 30.31
N LYS A 125 -11.73 -27.50 30.32
CA LYS A 125 -12.81 -27.33 31.31
C LYS A 125 -13.91 -28.38 31.17
N LYS A 126 -14.24 -28.79 29.94
CA LYS A 126 -15.23 -29.86 29.70
C LYS A 126 -14.72 -31.25 30.04
N GLU A 127 -13.42 -31.50 29.88
CA GLU A 127 -12.81 -32.77 30.24
C GLU A 127 -12.59 -32.94 31.77
N ALA A 128 -12.52 -31.80 32.49
CA ALA A 128 -12.33 -31.79 33.94
C ALA A 128 -13.64 -31.74 34.76
N ALA A 129 -14.78 -31.61 34.09
CA ALA A 129 -16.11 -31.57 34.70
C ALA A 129 -16.81 -32.93 34.56
#